data_291eb4591329be3cbb292f2acec2b60a
#
_entry.id   291eb4591329be3cbb292f2acec2b60a
#
_cell.length_a   1.000
_cell.length_b   1.000
_cell.length_c   1.000
_cell.angle_alpha   90.00
_cell.angle_beta   90.00
_cell.angle_gamma   90.00
#
_symmetry.space_group_name_H-M   'P 1'
#
loop_
_entity.id
_entity.type
_entity.pdbx_description
1 polymer ?
#
loop_
_entity_poly.entity_id
_entity_poly.type
_entity_poly.pdbx_seq_one_letter_code
_entity_poly.pdbx_strand_id
1 'polypeptide(L)'
;DEGLKKLSSIGDGYNGFHGIGMMASMGKKANISTFYSLQNEKNNSWNHVVGVNVTSKWKKIKVGVTAIENISKPTQAHVENDTKNEPQSEKRGTNTQALIGANARYNYGKIDLWGEVAVSQGTKWGIAGITGMRYTPVSDVYLLAIYRYYSPYYSNPYANALCSWSRMRDEHGGYIGLEYNKLKNWQLSTYADVWKNGYEVMAQGDWLPKQNYHMHMRFRVKEKDEACTYSLRWNM
;
A
#
# COMPACT_ATOMS: atom_id res chain seq x y z
N ASP A 1 10.67 -7.43 -6.71
CA ASP A 1 9.82 -6.24 -6.95
C ASP A 1 8.49 -6.22 -6.17
N GLU A 2 8.39 -6.97 -5.09
CA GLU A 2 7.12 -7.18 -4.35
C GLU A 2 6.82 -6.14 -3.27
N GLY A 3 7.53 -5.05 -3.19
CA GLY A 3 7.46 -4.21 -1.99
C GLY A 3 6.63 -2.94 -2.06
N LEU A 4 6.29 -2.44 -3.23
CA LEU A 4 5.77 -1.08 -3.35
C LEU A 4 4.33 -1.05 -3.87
N LYS A 5 3.42 -1.21 -2.94
CA LYS A 5 1.99 -1.05 -3.20
C LYS A 5 1.67 0.44 -3.32
N LYS A 6 1.10 0.84 -4.44
CA LYS A 6 0.80 2.23 -4.76
C LYS A 6 -0.43 2.73 -4.02
N LEU A 7 -0.45 4.02 -3.68
CA LEU A 7 -1.59 4.70 -3.05
C LEU A 7 -2.79 4.84 -3.99
N SER A 8 -2.53 5.05 -5.26
CA SER A 8 -3.54 5.32 -6.29
C SER A 8 -3.76 4.17 -7.27
N SER A 9 -2.98 3.09 -7.18
CA SER A 9 -3.21 1.92 -8.02
C SER A 9 -4.18 0.93 -7.38
N ILE A 10 -4.80 0.13 -8.24
CA ILE A 10 -5.54 -1.05 -7.82
C ILE A 10 -4.50 -2.08 -7.39
N GLY A 11 -4.47 -2.40 -6.11
CA GLY A 11 -3.61 -3.47 -5.60
C GLY A 11 -4.17 -4.84 -5.98
N ASP A 12 -3.32 -5.87 -5.98
CA ASP A 12 -3.69 -7.26 -6.17
C ASP A 12 -4.53 -7.82 -4.98
N GLY A 13 -5.42 -7.00 -4.47
CA GLY A 13 -6.27 -7.34 -3.34
C GLY A 13 -7.43 -8.26 -3.73
N TYR A 14 -7.93 -8.98 -2.77
CA TYR A 14 -8.97 -10.02 -2.79
C TYR A 14 -10.33 -9.64 -3.43
N ASN A 15 -10.51 -8.47 -3.95
CA ASN A 15 -11.70 -8.07 -4.67
C ASN A 15 -11.43 -8.18 -6.17
N GLY A 16 -11.78 -9.32 -6.75
CA GLY A 16 -11.72 -9.52 -8.20
C GLY A 16 -12.52 -8.44 -8.92
N PHE A 17 -11.85 -7.65 -9.75
CA PHE A 17 -12.51 -6.75 -10.67
C PHE A 17 -12.94 -7.56 -11.90
N HIS A 18 -14.23 -7.56 -12.20
CA HIS A 18 -14.74 -8.06 -13.46
C HIS A 18 -14.92 -6.87 -14.41
N GLY A 19 -14.06 -6.76 -15.42
CA GLY A 19 -14.10 -5.58 -16.26
C GLY A 19 -13.26 -5.68 -17.51
N ILE A 20 -13.24 -4.61 -18.26
CA ILE A 20 -12.49 -4.45 -19.50
C ILE A 20 -11.43 -3.38 -19.28
N GLY A 21 -10.21 -3.67 -19.69
CA GLY A 21 -9.10 -2.73 -19.69
C GLY A 21 -8.52 -2.54 -21.10
N MET A 22 -8.09 -1.33 -21.38
CA MET A 22 -7.38 -0.99 -22.61
C MET A 22 -6.05 -0.34 -22.29
N MET A 23 -5.01 -0.67 -23.03
CA MET A 23 -3.70 -0.05 -22.91
C MET A 23 -3.25 0.42 -24.30
N ALA A 24 -2.79 1.66 -24.38
CA ALA A 24 -2.18 2.23 -25.55
C ALA A 24 -0.80 2.79 -25.23
N SER A 25 0.17 2.50 -26.07
CA SER A 25 1.52 3.06 -25.97
C SER A 25 1.66 4.22 -26.94
N MET A 26 2.02 5.38 -26.42
CA MET A 26 2.31 6.58 -27.22
C MET A 26 3.83 6.68 -27.44
N GLY A 27 4.30 6.03 -28.46
CA GLY A 27 5.72 5.88 -28.75
C GLY A 27 6.45 5.08 -27.66
N LYS A 28 7.77 5.34 -27.49
CA LYS A 28 8.61 4.61 -26.53
C LYS A 28 8.59 5.18 -25.09
N LYS A 29 7.88 6.26 -24.87
CA LYS A 29 8.03 7.06 -23.63
C LYS A 29 6.78 7.19 -22.79
N ALA A 30 5.60 7.03 -23.36
CA ALA A 30 4.35 7.21 -22.61
C ALA A 30 3.40 6.03 -22.86
N ASN A 31 2.66 5.67 -21.80
CA ASN A 31 1.59 4.68 -21.87
C ASN A 31 0.35 5.25 -21.21
N ILE A 32 -0.80 4.98 -21.81
CA ILE A 32 -2.11 5.25 -21.22
C ILE A 32 -2.78 3.90 -21.01
N SER A 33 -3.31 3.68 -19.82
CA SER A 33 -4.18 2.55 -19.53
C SER A 33 -5.49 3.04 -18.94
N THR A 34 -6.58 2.48 -19.41
CA THR A 34 -7.92 2.73 -18.90
C THR A 34 -8.56 1.41 -18.53
N PHE A 35 -9.43 1.45 -17.55
CA PHE A 35 -10.24 0.29 -17.21
C PHE A 35 -11.66 0.72 -16.78
N TYR A 36 -12.58 -0.18 -17.01
CA TYR A 36 -13.93 -0.14 -16.48
C TYR A 36 -14.23 -1.48 -15.81
N SER A 37 -14.74 -1.45 -14.61
CA SER A 37 -15.06 -2.66 -13.86
C SER A 37 -16.43 -2.54 -13.17
N LEU A 38 -17.09 -3.68 -13.08
CA LEU A 38 -18.28 -3.88 -12.25
C LEU A 38 -17.87 -4.66 -11.02
N GLN A 39 -18.21 -4.15 -9.85
CA GLN A 39 -18.01 -4.80 -8.59
C GLN A 39 -19.35 -5.08 -7.92
N ASN A 40 -19.60 -6.34 -7.57
CA ASN A 40 -20.79 -6.72 -6.84
C ASN A 40 -20.56 -6.57 -5.35
N GLU A 41 -21.35 -5.77 -4.67
CA GLU A 41 -21.37 -5.70 -3.21
C GLU A 41 -22.33 -6.74 -2.63
N LYS A 42 -22.10 -7.13 -1.36
CA LYS A 42 -22.85 -8.17 -0.65
C LYS A 42 -24.39 -8.04 -0.65
N ASN A 43 -24.92 -6.89 -1.05
CA ASN A 43 -26.34 -6.57 -1.09
C ASN A 43 -26.91 -6.46 -2.51
N ASN A 44 -26.34 -7.16 -3.49
CA ASN A 44 -26.77 -7.10 -4.91
C ASN A 44 -26.71 -5.69 -5.53
N SER A 45 -25.96 -4.77 -4.94
CA SER A 45 -25.66 -3.47 -5.55
C SER A 45 -24.40 -3.56 -6.41
N TRP A 46 -24.46 -2.99 -7.60
CA TRP A 46 -23.33 -2.96 -8.51
C TRP A 46 -22.65 -1.60 -8.44
N ASN A 47 -21.37 -1.59 -8.14
CA ASN A 47 -20.53 -0.42 -8.24
C ASN A 47 -19.81 -0.40 -9.57
N HIS A 48 -19.80 0.74 -10.21
CA HIS A 48 -19.06 1.00 -11.43
C HIS A 48 -17.74 1.67 -11.05
N VAL A 49 -16.63 1.07 -11.43
CA VAL A 49 -15.30 1.64 -11.19
C VAL A 49 -14.66 1.95 -12.53
N VAL A 50 -14.32 3.22 -12.72
CA VAL A 50 -13.63 3.70 -13.93
C VAL A 50 -12.26 4.21 -13.50
N GLY A 51 -11.24 3.92 -14.28
CA GLY A 51 -9.91 4.43 -14.00
C GLY A 51 -9.10 4.70 -15.25
N VAL A 52 -8.22 5.68 -15.12
CA VAL A 52 -7.22 6.03 -16.11
C VAL A 52 -5.86 6.18 -15.43
N ASN A 53 -4.84 5.63 -16.06
CA ASN A 53 -3.46 5.82 -15.63
C ASN A 53 -2.63 6.24 -16.84
N VAL A 54 -1.88 7.31 -16.66
CA VAL A 54 -0.92 7.80 -17.67
C VAL A 54 0.47 7.70 -17.06
N THR A 55 1.38 7.04 -17.72
CA THR A 55 2.77 6.94 -17.28
C THR A 55 3.71 7.44 -18.37
N SER A 56 4.76 8.15 -17.96
CA SER A 56 5.82 8.58 -18.86
C SER A 56 7.18 8.26 -18.28
N LYS A 57 8.10 7.84 -19.16
CA LYS A 57 9.49 7.55 -18.79
C LYS A 57 10.41 8.50 -19.55
N TRP A 58 11.19 9.26 -18.80
CA TRP A 58 12.17 10.18 -19.36
C TRP A 58 13.54 9.93 -18.73
N LYS A 59 14.45 9.32 -19.50
CA LYS A 59 15.78 8.89 -19.01
C LYS A 59 15.67 8.05 -17.73
N LYS A 60 16.09 8.61 -16.62
CA LYS A 60 16.11 7.96 -15.29
C LYS A 60 14.86 8.20 -14.45
N ILE A 61 13.96 9.06 -14.95
CA ILE A 61 12.73 9.45 -14.24
C ILE A 61 11.54 8.73 -14.87
N LYS A 62 10.69 8.13 -14.05
CA LYS A 62 9.37 7.65 -14.42
C LYS A 62 8.34 8.41 -13.61
N VAL A 63 7.37 9.00 -14.27
CA VAL A 63 6.25 9.69 -13.64
C VAL A 63 4.94 9.03 -14.05
N GLY A 64 3.94 9.16 -13.22
CA GLY A 64 2.61 8.64 -13.49
C GLY A 64 1.53 9.47 -12.82
N VAL A 65 0.37 9.52 -13.44
CA VAL A 65 -0.85 10.10 -12.89
C VAL A 65 -1.95 9.07 -13.03
N THR A 66 -2.71 8.85 -11.96
CA THR A 66 -3.83 7.91 -11.91
C THR A 66 -5.06 8.66 -11.44
N ALA A 67 -6.18 8.48 -12.12
CA ALA A 67 -7.48 8.91 -11.66
C ALA A 67 -8.42 7.71 -11.63
N ILE A 68 -9.20 7.58 -10.56
CA ILE A 68 -10.17 6.51 -10.35
C ILE A 68 -11.46 7.15 -9.84
N GLU A 69 -12.57 6.73 -10.37
CA GLU A 69 -13.89 7.10 -9.91
C GLU A 69 -14.70 5.84 -9.63
N ASN A 70 -15.29 5.79 -8.45
CA ASN A 70 -16.22 4.75 -8.05
C ASN A 70 -17.62 5.37 -7.99
N ILE A 71 -18.49 4.88 -8.84
CA ILE A 71 -19.89 5.33 -8.95
C ILE A 71 -20.75 4.22 -8.33
N SER A 72 -21.15 4.39 -7.08
CA SER A 72 -22.05 3.46 -6.40
C SER A 72 -23.50 3.97 -6.45
N LYS A 73 -24.45 3.07 -6.73
CA LYS A 73 -25.88 3.41 -6.60
C LYS A 73 -26.23 3.56 -5.12
N PRO A 74 -27.16 4.49 -4.77
CA PRO A 74 -27.67 4.60 -3.41
C PRO A 74 -28.32 3.30 -2.98
N THR A 75 -27.75 2.61 -2.02
CA THR A 75 -28.44 1.53 -1.33
C THR A 75 -29.48 2.21 -0.43
N GLN A 76 -30.76 1.97 -0.68
CA GLN A 76 -31.80 2.37 0.27
C GLN A 76 -31.54 1.61 1.56
N ALA A 77 -31.13 2.34 2.59
CA ALA A 77 -30.99 1.78 3.93
C ALA A 77 -32.40 1.35 4.37
N HIS A 78 -32.63 0.05 4.50
CA HIS A 78 -33.71 -0.44 5.34
C HIS A 78 -33.46 0.10 6.75
N VAL A 79 -34.31 1.03 7.18
CA VAL A 79 -34.37 1.48 8.56
C VAL A 79 -35.03 0.34 9.33
N GLU A 80 -34.24 -0.62 9.76
CA GLU A 80 -34.64 -1.50 10.85
C GLU A 80 -34.44 -0.73 12.15
N ASN A 81 -35.56 -0.44 12.81
CA ASN A 81 -35.60 0.14 14.15
C ASN A 81 -35.10 -0.91 15.16
N ASP A 82 -33.80 -0.93 15.41
CA ASP A 82 -33.25 -1.65 16.53
C ASP A 82 -32.63 -0.65 17.52
N THR A 83 -33.39 -0.47 18.61
CA THR A 83 -33.01 0.25 19.82
C THR A 83 -31.93 -0.51 20.57
N LYS A 84 -30.67 -0.32 20.24
CA LYS A 84 -29.55 -0.58 21.16
C LYS A 84 -28.37 0.33 20.83
N ASN A 85 -27.88 1.01 21.90
CA ASN A 85 -26.76 1.93 21.93
C ASN A 85 -25.45 1.27 21.47
N GLU A 86 -25.19 1.23 20.19
CA GLU A 86 -23.85 1.03 19.65
C GLU A 86 -23.38 2.33 18.97
N PRO A 87 -22.08 2.69 19.07
CA PRO A 87 -21.56 3.87 18.38
C PRO A 87 -21.87 3.73 16.90
N GLN A 88 -22.63 4.66 16.38
CA GLN A 88 -23.13 4.69 15.00
C GLN A 88 -21.98 4.41 14.03
N SER A 89 -21.99 3.22 13.43
CA SER A 89 -21.27 2.97 12.20
C SER A 89 -21.79 4.01 11.19
N GLU A 90 -20.90 4.91 10.75
CA GLU A 90 -21.22 5.95 9.78
C GLU A 90 -22.06 5.34 8.67
N LYS A 91 -23.31 5.84 8.57
CA LYS A 91 -24.22 5.52 7.46
C LYS A 91 -23.42 5.70 6.17
N ARG A 92 -23.11 4.62 5.48
CA ARG A 92 -22.54 4.64 4.13
C ARG A 92 -23.59 5.22 3.18
N GLY A 93 -23.68 6.56 3.18
CA GLY A 93 -24.37 7.28 2.12
C GLY A 93 -23.69 6.94 0.78
N THR A 94 -24.47 6.93 -0.27
CA THR A 94 -24.02 6.88 -1.66
C THR A 94 -22.84 7.79 -1.88
N ASN A 95 -21.66 7.23 -1.98
CA ASN A 95 -20.47 8.03 -2.13
C ASN A 95 -19.83 7.68 -3.47
N THR A 96 -20.07 8.51 -4.44
CA THR A 96 -19.14 8.66 -5.55
C THR A 96 -17.79 8.99 -4.90
N GLN A 97 -16.85 8.08 -4.99
CA GLN A 97 -15.51 8.27 -4.47
C GLN A 97 -14.59 8.52 -5.66
N ALA A 98 -14.06 9.73 -5.74
CA ALA A 98 -13.02 10.06 -6.70
C ALA A 98 -11.65 10.00 -6.03
N LEU A 99 -10.66 9.53 -6.76
CA LEU A 99 -9.28 9.46 -6.33
C LEU A 99 -8.36 9.90 -7.45
N ILE A 100 -7.44 10.81 -7.15
CA ILE A 100 -6.39 11.24 -8.07
C ILE A 100 -5.06 11.09 -7.35
N GLY A 101 -4.09 10.50 -8.03
CA GLY A 101 -2.74 10.34 -7.52
C GLY A 101 -1.69 10.64 -8.56
N ALA A 102 -0.54 11.11 -8.10
CA ALA A 102 0.64 11.30 -8.92
C ALA A 102 1.83 10.60 -8.27
N ASN A 103 2.64 9.94 -9.08
CA ASN A 103 3.83 9.24 -8.60
C ASN A 103 5.05 9.59 -9.45
N ALA A 104 6.22 9.51 -8.82
CA ALA A 104 7.50 9.65 -9.48
C ALA A 104 8.50 8.62 -8.96
N ARG A 105 9.39 8.16 -9.82
CA ARG A 105 10.50 7.29 -9.48
C ARG A 105 11.75 7.75 -10.21
N TYR A 106 12.85 7.83 -9.50
CA TYR A 106 14.16 8.21 -10.02
C TYR A 106 15.20 7.15 -9.66
N ASN A 107 15.85 6.60 -10.68
CA ASN A 107 16.88 5.58 -10.51
C ASN A 107 18.25 6.18 -10.89
N TYR A 108 19.17 6.19 -9.93
CA TYR A 108 20.53 6.66 -10.15
C TYR A 108 21.55 5.72 -9.50
N GLY A 109 22.16 4.87 -10.33
CA GLY A 109 23.18 3.94 -9.88
C GLY A 109 22.67 3.02 -8.75
N LYS A 110 23.17 3.28 -7.54
CA LYS A 110 22.86 2.49 -6.33
C LYS A 110 21.64 3.00 -5.57
N ILE A 111 21.05 4.09 -6.00
CA ILE A 111 19.94 4.77 -5.33
C ILE A 111 18.68 4.68 -6.20
N ASP A 112 17.59 4.25 -5.61
CA ASP A 112 16.26 4.27 -6.17
C ASP A 112 15.35 5.09 -5.26
N LEU A 113 14.94 6.27 -5.73
CA LEU A 113 14.02 7.18 -5.04
C LEU A 113 12.64 7.05 -5.66
N TRP A 114 11.62 7.06 -4.85
CA TRP A 114 10.25 7.04 -5.32
C TRP A 114 9.33 7.78 -4.35
N GLY A 115 8.23 8.26 -4.88
CA GLY A 115 7.21 8.90 -4.08
C GLY A 115 5.87 8.92 -4.81
N GLU A 116 4.82 9.03 -4.02
CA GLU A 116 3.45 9.15 -4.50
C GLU A 116 2.66 10.07 -3.58
N VAL A 117 1.82 10.89 -4.17
CA VAL A 117 0.81 11.68 -3.47
C VAL A 117 -0.55 11.36 -4.06
N ALA A 118 -1.56 11.32 -3.22
CA ALA A 118 -2.93 11.03 -3.65
C ALA A 118 -3.93 11.89 -2.87
N VAL A 119 -5.01 12.23 -3.54
CA VAL A 119 -6.16 12.93 -2.96
C VAL A 119 -7.38 12.07 -3.22
N SER A 120 -8.17 11.86 -2.19
CA SER A 120 -9.46 11.18 -2.29
C SER A 120 -10.60 12.12 -1.93
N GLN A 121 -11.67 12.06 -2.68
CA GLN A 121 -12.92 12.76 -2.41
C GLN A 121 -13.98 11.72 -2.03
N GLY A 122 -14.44 11.78 -0.79
CA GLY A 122 -15.61 11.08 -0.28
C GLY A 122 -16.57 12.11 0.29
N THR A 123 -17.02 11.91 1.53
CA THR A 123 -17.77 12.95 2.28
C THR A 123 -16.92 14.17 2.59
N LYS A 124 -15.61 13.96 2.73
CA LYS A 124 -14.59 15.01 2.92
C LYS A 124 -13.38 14.68 2.06
N TRP A 125 -12.56 15.69 1.80
CA TRP A 125 -11.30 15.53 1.09
C TRP A 125 -10.25 14.90 2.01
N GLY A 126 -9.55 13.88 1.51
CA GLY A 126 -8.44 13.23 2.17
C GLY A 126 -7.17 13.30 1.32
N ILE A 127 -6.02 13.44 1.97
CA ILE A 127 -4.71 13.52 1.31
C ILE A 127 -3.85 12.39 1.86
N ALA A 128 -3.05 11.77 0.99
CA ALA A 128 -2.05 10.79 1.35
C ALA A 128 -0.74 11.07 0.63
N GLY A 129 0.36 10.71 1.25
CA GLY A 129 1.68 10.75 0.67
C GLY A 129 2.55 9.61 1.18
N ILE A 130 3.33 9.04 0.29
CA ILE A 130 4.37 8.06 0.63
C ILE A 130 5.61 8.36 -0.20
N THR A 131 6.77 8.31 0.43
CA THR A 131 8.05 8.45 -0.26
C THR A 131 9.04 7.47 0.30
N GLY A 132 9.97 7.02 -0.52
CA GLY A 132 10.98 6.07 -0.08
C GLY A 132 12.25 6.14 -0.90
N MET A 133 13.28 5.59 -0.29
CA MET A 133 14.60 5.44 -0.86
C MET A 133 15.11 4.03 -0.62
N ARG A 134 15.55 3.39 -1.69
CA ARG A 134 16.35 2.16 -1.59
C ARG A 134 17.78 2.48 -1.99
N TYR A 135 18.72 2.12 -1.14
CA TYR A 135 20.15 2.26 -1.39
C TYR A 135 20.81 0.89 -1.36
N THR A 136 21.55 0.56 -2.41
CA THR A 136 22.27 -0.70 -2.58
C THR A 136 23.77 -0.40 -2.66
N PRO A 137 24.46 -0.23 -1.50
CA PRO A 137 25.87 0.16 -1.48
C PRO A 137 26.78 -0.84 -2.19
N VAL A 138 26.50 -2.10 -2.01
CA VAL A 138 27.15 -3.26 -2.64
C VAL A 138 26.10 -4.30 -2.98
N SER A 139 26.45 -5.29 -3.82
CA SER A 139 25.57 -6.44 -4.06
C SER A 139 25.19 -7.10 -2.73
N ASP A 140 23.96 -7.56 -2.63
CA ASP A 140 23.45 -8.30 -1.47
C ASP A 140 23.29 -7.49 -0.16
N VAL A 141 23.40 -6.16 -0.22
CA VAL A 141 23.11 -5.26 0.90
C VAL A 141 22.10 -4.21 0.45
N TYR A 142 20.94 -4.17 1.10
CA TYR A 142 19.83 -3.28 0.75
C TYR A 142 19.41 -2.47 1.98
N LEU A 143 19.42 -1.16 1.84
CA LEU A 143 18.86 -0.23 2.81
C LEU A 143 17.59 0.35 2.23
N LEU A 144 16.51 0.35 3.01
CA LEU A 144 15.22 0.91 2.64
C LEU A 144 14.79 1.92 3.71
N ALA A 145 14.43 3.11 3.27
CA ALA A 145 13.80 4.11 4.12
C ALA A 145 12.50 4.56 3.48
N ILE A 146 11.43 4.63 4.26
CA ILE A 146 10.10 5.06 3.80
C ILE A 146 9.53 6.04 4.81
N TYR A 147 8.89 7.09 4.32
CA TYR A 147 8.02 7.96 5.09
C TYR A 147 6.61 7.94 4.50
N ARG A 148 5.59 7.92 5.36
CA ARG A 148 4.18 7.90 4.97
C ARG A 148 3.34 8.85 5.79
N TYR A 149 2.33 9.39 5.13
CA TYR A 149 1.33 10.27 5.72
C TYR A 149 -0.04 9.99 5.12
N TYR A 150 -1.04 9.78 5.97
CA TYR A 150 -2.44 9.59 5.59
C TYR A 150 -3.31 10.49 6.46
N SER A 151 -4.02 11.42 5.84
CA SER A 151 -4.96 12.28 6.59
C SER A 151 -6.15 11.47 7.13
N PRO A 152 -6.87 11.99 8.15
CA PRO A 152 -8.02 11.28 8.74
C PRO A 152 -9.15 10.95 7.77
N TYR A 153 -9.27 11.71 6.71
CA TYR A 153 -10.33 11.55 5.71
C TYR A 153 -9.88 10.84 4.43
N TYR A 154 -8.60 10.47 4.33
CA TYR A 154 -8.13 9.71 3.19
C TYR A 154 -8.75 8.32 3.16
N SER A 155 -9.25 7.92 2.01
CA SER A 155 -9.83 6.61 1.80
C SER A 155 -9.53 6.14 0.38
N ASN A 156 -8.93 4.97 0.27
CA ASN A 156 -8.77 4.27 -0.99
C ASN A 156 -8.99 2.77 -0.76
N PRO A 157 -10.17 2.25 -1.10
CA PRO A 157 -10.48 0.84 -0.91
C PRO A 157 -9.71 -0.10 -1.86
N TYR A 158 -9.08 0.46 -2.88
CA TYR A 158 -8.38 -0.30 -3.92
C TYR A 158 -6.88 -0.36 -3.75
N ALA A 159 -6.30 0.49 -2.89
CA ALA A 159 -4.88 0.49 -2.63
C ALA A 159 -4.55 -0.28 -1.35
N ASN A 160 -3.33 -0.80 -1.32
CA ASN A 160 -2.77 -1.47 -0.16
C ASN A 160 -1.34 -0.97 0.03
N ALA A 161 -1.20 0.28 0.46
CA ALA A 161 0.10 0.86 0.78
C ALA A 161 0.55 0.46 2.19
N LEU A 162 1.82 0.73 2.50
CA LEU A 162 2.38 0.47 3.82
C LEU A 162 1.62 1.27 4.88
N CYS A 163 0.97 0.59 5.80
CA CYS A 163 0.29 1.18 6.95
C CYS A 163 0.32 0.21 8.13
N SER A 164 0.26 0.74 9.35
CA SER A 164 0.21 -0.06 10.59
C SER A 164 -1.18 -0.62 10.89
N TRP A 165 -2.21 -0.01 10.28
CA TRP A 165 -3.61 -0.38 10.43
C TRP A 165 -4.14 -1.10 9.18
N SER A 166 -5.31 -1.72 9.31
CA SER A 166 -6.02 -2.29 8.17
C SER A 166 -6.54 -1.26 7.17
N ARG A 167 -6.47 0.02 7.49
CA ARG A 167 -6.93 1.14 6.66
C ARG A 167 -5.89 2.25 6.64
N MET A 168 -5.65 2.82 5.47
CA MET A 168 -4.73 3.93 5.23
C MET A 168 -5.39 5.26 5.58
N ARG A 169 -5.54 5.58 6.86
CA ARG A 169 -6.05 6.88 7.32
C ARG A 169 -5.52 7.23 8.70
N ASP A 170 -5.43 8.53 8.98
CA ASP A 170 -4.98 9.10 10.26
C ASP A 170 -3.66 8.53 10.76
N GLU A 171 -2.71 8.36 9.86
CA GLU A 171 -1.41 7.79 10.19
C GLU A 171 -0.29 8.59 9.54
N HIS A 172 0.78 8.81 10.28
CA HIS A 172 2.09 9.17 9.73
C HIS A 172 3.14 8.32 10.40
N GLY A 173 4.17 7.97 9.64
CA GLY A 173 5.20 7.08 10.15
C GLY A 173 6.41 6.98 9.26
N GLY A 174 7.49 6.45 9.84
CA GLY A 174 8.76 6.20 9.18
C GLY A 174 9.18 4.75 9.34
N TYR A 175 9.68 4.18 8.28
CA TYR A 175 10.20 2.82 8.22
C TYR A 175 11.66 2.86 7.76
N ILE A 176 12.52 2.10 8.43
CA ILE A 176 13.88 1.82 7.99
C ILE A 176 14.11 0.31 8.03
N GLY A 177 14.62 -0.25 6.95
CA GLY A 177 14.95 -1.66 6.82
C GLY A 177 16.35 -1.87 6.28
N LEU A 178 16.98 -2.97 6.72
CA LEU A 178 18.26 -3.47 6.24
C LEU A 178 18.11 -4.94 5.88
N GLU A 179 18.56 -5.31 4.68
CA GLU A 179 18.78 -6.70 4.28
C GLU A 179 20.25 -6.89 4.01
N TYR A 180 20.82 -7.97 4.56
CA TYR A 180 22.23 -8.30 4.44
C TYR A 180 22.40 -9.79 4.09
N ASN A 181 22.79 -10.06 2.83
CA ASN A 181 22.86 -11.40 2.25
C ASN A 181 24.31 -11.79 1.86
N LYS A 182 25.32 -11.07 2.37
CA LYS A 182 26.73 -11.34 2.06
C LYS A 182 27.35 -12.50 2.82
N LEU A 183 26.76 -12.90 3.92
CA LEU A 183 27.27 -14.04 4.69
C LEU A 183 26.89 -15.34 3.97
N LYS A 184 27.89 -16.22 3.81
CA LYS A 184 27.65 -17.53 3.21
C LYS A 184 26.56 -18.29 3.97
N ASN A 185 25.53 -18.68 3.25
CA ASN A 185 24.39 -19.43 3.78
C ASN A 185 23.48 -18.65 4.78
N TRP A 186 23.65 -17.33 4.93
CA TRP A 186 22.83 -16.52 5.79
C TRP A 186 22.13 -15.40 5.00
N GLN A 187 20.86 -15.23 5.29
CA GLN A 187 20.08 -14.06 4.90
C GLN A 187 19.60 -13.38 6.17
N LEU A 188 20.02 -12.14 6.37
CA LEU A 188 19.67 -11.36 7.55
C LEU A 188 18.80 -10.19 7.13
N SER A 189 17.72 -9.96 7.86
CA SER A 189 16.89 -8.78 7.68
C SER A 189 16.48 -8.18 9.01
N THR A 190 16.43 -6.86 9.06
CA THR A 190 15.94 -6.12 10.21
C THR A 190 15.22 -4.88 9.76
N TYR A 191 14.23 -4.47 10.53
CA TYR A 191 13.59 -3.18 10.32
C TYR A 191 13.08 -2.56 11.63
N ALA A 192 12.90 -1.25 11.58
CA ALA A 192 12.15 -0.47 12.52
C ALA A 192 11.08 0.33 11.78
N ASP A 193 9.85 0.25 12.22
CA ASP A 193 8.70 1.02 11.75
C ASP A 193 8.11 1.78 12.94
N VAL A 194 8.01 3.10 12.82
CA VAL A 194 7.48 3.98 13.87
C VAL A 194 6.33 4.77 13.28
N TRP A 195 5.21 4.81 13.97
CA TRP A 195 4.03 5.57 13.55
C TRP A 195 3.39 6.31 14.72
N LYS A 196 2.38 7.12 14.45
CA LYS A 196 1.71 8.03 15.38
C LYS A 196 1.43 7.41 16.77
N ASN A 197 1.01 6.14 16.83
CA ASN A 197 0.55 5.49 18.06
C ASN A 197 1.28 4.15 18.31
N GLY A 198 2.54 4.03 17.89
CA GLY A 198 3.30 2.82 18.18
C GLY A 198 4.54 2.63 17.32
N TYR A 199 5.16 1.49 17.51
CA TYR A 199 6.32 1.08 16.73
C TYR A 199 6.37 -0.43 16.57
N GLU A 200 7.16 -0.87 15.60
CA GLU A 200 7.47 -2.28 15.39
C GLU A 200 8.95 -2.41 15.02
N VAL A 201 9.65 -3.30 15.71
CA VAL A 201 11.03 -3.66 15.38
C VAL A 201 11.09 -5.16 15.14
N MET A 202 11.76 -5.55 14.09
CA MET A 202 11.94 -6.95 13.72
C MET A 202 13.39 -7.22 13.33
N ALA A 203 13.91 -8.37 13.78
CA ALA A 203 15.15 -8.96 13.30
C ALA A 203 14.89 -10.41 12.91
N GLN A 204 15.39 -10.80 11.75
CA GLN A 204 15.21 -12.13 11.19
C GLN A 204 16.53 -12.64 10.62
N GLY A 205 16.79 -13.92 10.81
CA GLY A 205 17.90 -14.63 10.21
C GLY A 205 17.44 -15.96 9.61
N ASP A 206 17.80 -16.19 8.37
CA ASP A 206 17.60 -17.45 7.67
C ASP A 206 18.95 -18.09 7.38
N TRP A 207 19.15 -19.30 7.87
CA TRP A 207 20.36 -20.08 7.65
C TRP A 207 20.08 -21.26 6.72
N LEU A 208 20.78 -21.29 5.58
CA LEU A 208 20.61 -22.27 4.50
C LEU A 208 21.95 -22.96 4.20
N PRO A 209 22.44 -23.85 5.09
CA PRO A 209 23.75 -24.48 4.92
C PRO A 209 23.82 -25.44 3.74
N LYS A 210 22.71 -26.09 3.39
CA LYS A 210 22.55 -27.03 2.27
C LYS A 210 21.11 -26.98 1.76
N GLN A 211 20.88 -27.53 0.58
CA GLN A 211 19.56 -27.50 -0.09
C GLN A 211 18.39 -28.06 0.76
N ASN A 212 18.66 -28.96 1.71
CA ASN A 212 17.63 -29.63 2.50
C ASN A 212 17.54 -29.15 3.95
N TYR A 213 18.30 -28.12 4.32
CA TYR A 213 18.28 -27.59 5.69
C TYR A 213 18.01 -26.10 5.65
N HIS A 214 16.96 -25.69 6.35
CA HIS A 214 16.60 -24.29 6.51
C HIS A 214 16.25 -24.03 7.97
N MET A 215 17.01 -23.18 8.62
CA MET A 215 16.71 -22.69 9.95
C MET A 215 16.29 -21.23 9.86
N HIS A 216 15.11 -20.94 10.37
CA HIS A 216 14.53 -19.61 10.41
C HIS A 216 14.35 -19.15 11.84
N MET A 217 14.90 -17.98 12.17
CA MET A 217 14.69 -17.30 13.44
C MET A 217 14.16 -15.90 13.21
N ARG A 218 13.13 -15.53 13.94
CA ARG A 218 12.57 -14.17 13.90
C ARG A 218 12.24 -13.69 15.31
N PHE A 219 12.76 -12.52 15.62
CA PHE A 219 12.38 -11.76 16.79
C PHE A 219 11.63 -10.53 16.37
N ARG A 220 10.50 -10.22 17.02
CA ARG A 220 9.67 -9.08 16.71
C ARG A 220 9.09 -8.50 18.00
N VAL A 221 9.21 -7.19 18.13
CA VAL A 221 8.58 -6.40 19.16
C VAL A 221 7.63 -5.43 18.48
N LYS A 222 6.41 -5.36 18.93
CA LYS A 222 5.40 -4.42 18.43
C LYS A 222 4.68 -3.79 19.61
N GLU A 223 4.65 -2.49 19.62
CA GLU A 223 3.81 -1.68 20.51
C GLU A 223 2.75 -0.97 19.68
N LYS A 224 1.53 -1.05 20.14
CA LYS A 224 0.40 -0.41 19.51
C LYS A 224 -0.62 -0.06 20.61
N ASP A 225 -1.05 1.22 20.64
CA ASP A 225 -2.05 1.70 21.59
C ASP A 225 -1.73 1.30 23.05
N GLU A 226 -0.44 1.49 23.46
CA GLU A 226 0.10 1.14 24.78
C GLU A 226 0.20 -0.37 25.08
N ALA A 227 -0.19 -1.23 24.15
CA ALA A 227 -0.04 -2.68 24.27
C ALA A 227 1.24 -3.15 23.56
N CYS A 228 2.12 -3.80 24.32
CA CYS A 228 3.35 -4.36 23.79
C CYS A 228 3.24 -5.87 23.57
N THR A 229 3.60 -6.33 22.38
CA THR A 229 3.61 -7.75 22.01
C THR A 229 5.00 -8.17 21.59
N TYR A 230 5.43 -9.34 22.10
CA TYR A 230 6.71 -9.96 21.73
C TYR A 230 6.43 -11.27 21.04
N SER A 231 7.15 -11.56 19.97
CA SER A 231 7.08 -12.87 19.32
C SER A 231 8.46 -13.37 18.97
N LEU A 232 8.74 -14.61 19.32
CA LEU A 232 9.89 -15.38 18.86
C LEU A 232 9.36 -16.54 18.03
N ARG A 233 9.83 -16.67 16.81
CA ARG A 233 9.47 -17.79 15.93
C ARG A 233 10.75 -18.51 15.51
N TRP A 234 10.72 -19.81 15.63
CA TRP A 234 11.81 -20.69 15.20
C TRP A 234 11.22 -21.86 14.42
N ASN A 235 11.80 -22.15 13.27
CA ASN A 235 11.48 -23.32 12.44
C ASN A 235 12.79 -23.96 11.98
N MET A 236 12.82 -25.28 11.94
CA MET A 236 13.91 -26.09 11.36
C MET A 236 13.38 -26.88 10.19
#